data_f910334ec60122eeb0055c1de73d641f
#
_entry.id   f910334ec60122eeb0055c1de73d641f
#
_cell.length_a   1.000
_cell.length_b   1.000
_cell.length_c   1.000
_cell.angle_alpha   90.00
_cell.angle_beta   90.00
_cell.angle_gamma   90.00
#
_symmetry.space_group_name_H-M   'P 1'
#
loop_
_entity.id
_entity.type
_entity.pdbx_description
1 polymer ?
#
loop_
_entity_poly.entity_id
_entity_poly.type
_entity_poly.pdbx_seq_one_letter_code
_entity_poly.pdbx_strand_id
1 'polypeptide(L)'
;MDYNRLKAALESLQSIAAMVVLPYVSMTSNLESERNYNMFYHRKELIRPVSIDTPDAQFGQYLLEQFGGATGELTAALQYWVQSFHVENASIRDMLQDIAIEEFSHLEMVGKLIAQHTSELDQTDVYEAPLFKMKGGGPHFLDSQGACWTAAYIQEGGNVIRDLRADISAEAGARQTYEALIKRTTDPGTLEVLTHLLTREITHTNMFMKALDSMGKLDDPFFGNIEPDETVNLVFNLSSGEDARGPWNEAPFEYVESPEPQGGFPLPPVNPDDERTVADPGKAVKAKRK
;
A
#
# COMPACT_ATOMS: atom_id res chain seq x y z
N MET A 1 59.28 -39.36 -40.80
CA MET A 1 58.02 -38.59 -40.74
C MET A 1 58.13 -37.48 -41.75
N ASP A 2 57.23 -37.45 -42.73
CA ASP A 2 57.40 -36.55 -43.90
C ASP A 2 57.09 -35.11 -43.48
N TYR A 3 58.05 -34.21 -43.73
CA TYR A 3 57.96 -32.79 -43.40
C TYR A 3 56.69 -32.12 -43.95
N ASN A 4 56.26 -32.52 -45.15
CA ASN A 4 55.08 -31.99 -45.79
C ASN A 4 53.76 -32.37 -45.07
N ARG A 5 53.69 -33.55 -44.45
CA ARG A 5 52.56 -33.96 -43.62
C ARG A 5 52.49 -33.21 -42.29
N LEU A 6 53.63 -32.89 -41.69
CA LEU A 6 53.71 -32.12 -40.46
C LEU A 6 53.25 -30.65 -40.71
N LYS A 7 53.68 -30.06 -41.84
CA LYS A 7 53.29 -28.73 -42.21
C LYS A 7 51.78 -28.60 -42.51
N ALA A 8 51.19 -29.57 -43.22
CA ALA A 8 49.75 -29.59 -43.50
C ALA A 8 48.93 -29.78 -42.22
N ALA A 9 49.40 -30.55 -41.24
CA ALA A 9 48.75 -30.71 -39.96
C ALA A 9 48.82 -29.43 -39.10
N LEU A 10 49.93 -28.69 -39.14
CA LEU A 10 50.09 -27.41 -38.47
C LEU A 10 49.18 -26.31 -39.05
N GLU A 11 49.07 -26.25 -40.38
CA GLU A 11 48.18 -25.29 -41.08
C GLU A 11 46.71 -25.61 -40.79
N SER A 12 46.33 -26.90 -40.72
CA SER A 12 44.99 -27.33 -40.31
C SER A 12 44.66 -26.94 -38.86
N LEU A 13 45.60 -27.12 -37.92
CA LEU A 13 45.45 -26.73 -36.53
C LEU A 13 45.35 -25.20 -36.34
N GLN A 14 46.11 -24.43 -37.13
CA GLN A 14 45.99 -22.98 -37.13
C GLN A 14 44.64 -22.50 -37.66
N SER A 15 44.11 -23.17 -38.70
CA SER A 15 42.76 -22.86 -39.25
C SER A 15 41.66 -23.21 -38.24
N ILE A 16 41.76 -24.31 -37.53
CA ILE A 16 40.78 -24.69 -36.47
C ILE A 16 40.91 -23.71 -35.29
N ALA A 17 42.09 -23.33 -34.89
CA ALA A 17 42.28 -22.32 -33.82
C ALA A 17 41.68 -20.97 -34.18
N ALA A 18 41.83 -20.53 -35.45
CA ALA A 18 41.24 -19.29 -35.95
C ALA A 18 39.70 -19.36 -36.02
N MET A 19 39.14 -20.56 -36.32
CA MET A 19 37.70 -20.75 -36.38
C MET A 19 37.02 -20.82 -34.98
N VAL A 20 37.74 -21.31 -33.95
CA VAL A 20 37.20 -21.48 -32.60
C VAL A 20 37.48 -20.25 -31.72
N VAL A 21 38.62 -19.60 -31.87
CA VAL A 21 39.04 -18.46 -31.03
C VAL A 21 38.40 -17.17 -31.45
N LEU A 22 38.24 -16.91 -32.76
CA LEU A 22 37.60 -15.65 -33.24
C LEU A 22 36.12 -15.50 -32.84
N PRO A 23 35.24 -16.54 -32.91
CA PRO A 23 33.87 -16.41 -32.39
C PRO A 23 33.84 -16.27 -30.88
N TYR A 24 34.75 -16.95 -30.15
CA TYR A 24 34.77 -16.89 -28.69
C TYR A 24 35.30 -15.55 -28.17
N VAL A 25 36.33 -14.97 -28.80
CA VAL A 25 36.82 -13.62 -28.47
C VAL A 25 35.80 -12.56 -28.84
N SER A 26 35.09 -12.71 -29.97
CA SER A 26 34.00 -11.81 -30.37
C SER A 26 32.80 -11.92 -29.43
N MET A 27 32.46 -13.13 -28.93
CA MET A 27 31.40 -13.31 -27.92
C MET A 27 31.79 -12.75 -26.56
N THR A 28 33.06 -12.90 -26.15
CA THR A 28 33.51 -12.35 -24.85
C THR A 28 33.66 -10.84 -24.89
N SER A 29 34.09 -10.25 -26.02
CA SER A 29 34.16 -8.79 -26.15
C SER A 29 32.78 -8.13 -26.22
N ASN A 30 31.77 -8.78 -26.80
CA ASN A 30 30.40 -8.32 -26.76
C ASN A 30 29.75 -8.52 -25.37
N LEU A 31 30.13 -9.57 -24.64
CA LEU A 31 29.67 -9.77 -23.27
C LEU A 31 30.30 -8.77 -22.27
N GLU A 32 31.51 -8.28 -22.52
CA GLU A 32 32.11 -7.23 -21.69
C GLU A 32 31.62 -5.83 -22.01
N SER A 33 31.18 -5.56 -23.25
CA SER A 33 30.62 -4.25 -23.63
C SER A 33 29.15 -4.09 -23.20
N GLU A 34 28.44 -5.17 -22.82
CA GLU A 34 27.06 -5.18 -22.36
C GLU A 34 26.90 -5.43 -20.86
N ARG A 35 27.95 -5.28 -20.07
CA ARG A 35 27.76 -5.07 -18.64
C ARG A 35 27.20 -3.69 -18.41
N ASN A 36 25.98 -3.47 -18.83
CA ASN A 36 25.15 -2.40 -18.29
C ASN A 36 25.00 -2.69 -16.80
N TYR A 37 25.84 -2.07 -15.97
CA TYR A 37 25.59 -1.99 -14.55
C TYR A 37 24.29 -1.20 -14.41
N ASN A 38 23.18 -1.92 -14.24
CA ASN A 38 21.91 -1.32 -13.97
C ASN A 38 21.98 -0.68 -12.58
N MET A 39 22.39 0.58 -12.55
CA MET A 39 22.31 1.40 -11.36
C MET A 39 20.85 1.86 -11.18
N PHE A 40 20.44 2.05 -9.94
CA PHE A 40 19.19 2.73 -9.66
C PHE A 40 19.22 4.12 -10.35
N TYR A 41 18.18 4.41 -11.13
CA TYR A 41 18.11 5.63 -11.92
C TYR A 41 16.85 6.41 -11.59
N HIS A 42 17.01 7.60 -11.01
CA HIS A 42 15.93 8.51 -10.70
C HIS A 42 15.88 9.62 -11.76
N ARG A 43 14.72 9.83 -12.37
CA ARG A 43 14.42 10.98 -13.20
C ARG A 43 13.92 12.12 -12.34
N LYS A 44 14.46 13.33 -12.55
CA LYS A 44 14.06 14.53 -11.83
C LYS A 44 12.78 15.16 -12.37
N GLU A 45 12.43 14.84 -13.62
CA GLU A 45 11.19 15.28 -14.25
C GLU A 45 10.04 14.45 -13.73
N LEU A 46 9.03 15.11 -13.17
CA LEU A 46 7.80 14.46 -12.72
C LEU A 46 6.89 14.12 -13.90
N ILE A 47 6.09 13.07 -13.77
CA ILE A 47 5.03 12.71 -14.73
C ILE A 47 4.04 13.87 -14.90
N ARG A 48 3.72 14.55 -13.79
CA ARG A 48 2.93 15.78 -13.77
C ARG A 48 3.75 16.89 -13.09
N PRO A 49 3.87 18.07 -13.68
CA PRO A 49 4.44 19.23 -13.01
C PRO A 49 3.62 19.58 -11.77
N VAL A 50 4.30 19.91 -10.68
CA VAL A 50 3.66 20.42 -9.46
C VAL A 50 3.83 21.93 -9.43
N SER A 51 2.71 22.64 -9.49
CA SER A 51 2.65 24.10 -9.38
C SER A 51 1.35 24.47 -8.68
N ILE A 52 1.41 25.39 -7.72
CA ILE A 52 0.26 25.93 -7.02
C ILE A 52 0.14 27.44 -7.31
N ASP A 53 -1.06 27.97 -7.22
CA ASP A 53 -1.30 29.40 -7.39
C ASP A 53 -1.14 30.16 -6.07
N THR A 54 -1.57 29.57 -4.95
CA THR A 54 -1.57 30.21 -3.64
C THR A 54 -1.12 29.26 -2.54
N PRO A 55 0.00 29.56 -1.83
CA PRO A 55 0.44 28.80 -0.68
C PRO A 55 -0.61 28.77 0.44
N ASP A 56 -0.82 27.60 1.03
CA ASP A 56 -1.67 27.34 2.18
C ASP A 56 -1.00 26.33 3.11
N ALA A 57 -0.38 26.80 4.18
CA ALA A 57 0.36 25.96 5.10
C ALA A 57 -0.53 24.99 5.88
N GLN A 58 -1.80 25.32 6.12
CA GLN A 58 -2.75 24.41 6.75
C GLN A 58 -3.07 23.25 5.80
N PHE A 59 -3.28 23.56 4.53
CA PHE A 59 -3.48 22.53 3.52
C PHE A 59 -2.23 21.66 3.35
N GLY A 60 -1.05 22.26 3.39
CA GLY A 60 0.23 21.54 3.45
C GLY A 60 0.30 20.53 4.59
N GLN A 61 -0.26 20.89 5.78
CA GLN A 61 -0.35 19.97 6.91
C GLN A 61 -1.32 18.80 6.64
N TYR A 62 -2.45 19.03 5.96
CA TYR A 62 -3.36 17.94 5.58
C TYR A 62 -2.70 16.98 4.59
N LEU A 63 -1.87 17.47 3.68
CA LEU A 63 -1.11 16.63 2.73
C LEU A 63 -0.13 15.67 3.40
N LEU A 64 0.29 15.93 4.65
CA LEU A 64 1.12 14.98 5.40
C LEU A 64 0.44 13.62 5.57
N GLU A 65 -0.91 13.54 5.55
CA GLU A 65 -1.63 12.27 5.60
C GLU A 65 -1.26 11.36 4.42
N GLN A 66 -1.09 11.95 3.22
CA GLN A 66 -0.65 11.21 2.03
C GLN A 66 0.87 11.03 1.95
N PHE A 67 1.64 11.82 2.70
CA PHE A 67 3.10 11.67 2.72
C PHE A 67 3.55 10.60 3.71
N GLY A 68 3.14 10.73 4.98
CA GLY A 68 3.61 9.89 6.09
C GLY A 68 2.50 9.22 6.89
N GLY A 69 1.24 9.26 6.42
CA GLY A 69 0.12 8.56 7.03
C GLY A 69 0.13 7.05 6.76
N ALA A 70 -0.73 6.32 7.45
CA ALA A 70 -0.78 4.86 7.40
C ALA A 70 -1.10 4.30 6.00
N THR A 71 -1.91 5.01 5.22
CA THR A 71 -2.26 4.68 3.82
C THR A 71 -1.69 5.70 2.84
N GLY A 72 -0.59 6.40 3.22
CA GLY A 72 0.07 7.36 2.36
C GLY A 72 1.13 6.71 1.47
N GLU A 73 1.67 7.51 0.55
CA GLU A 73 2.57 7.09 -0.51
C GLU A 73 3.85 6.39 -0.02
N LEU A 74 4.41 6.83 1.11
CA LEU A 74 5.59 6.19 1.68
C LEU A 74 5.29 4.74 2.10
N THR A 75 4.11 4.51 2.70
CA THR A 75 3.69 3.18 3.12
C THR A 75 3.44 2.29 1.91
N ALA A 76 2.70 2.79 0.91
CA ALA A 76 2.39 2.09 -0.32
C ALA A 76 3.66 1.66 -1.08
N ALA A 77 4.58 2.61 -1.32
CA ALA A 77 5.84 2.35 -2.00
C ALA A 77 6.65 1.24 -1.32
N LEU A 78 6.84 1.32 -0.01
CA LEU A 78 7.63 0.33 0.74
C LEU A 78 6.89 -1.01 0.87
N GLN A 79 5.56 -1.01 0.99
CA GLN A 79 4.75 -2.21 1.09
C GLN A 79 4.86 -3.06 -0.18
N TYR A 80 4.57 -2.48 -1.34
CA TYR A 80 4.62 -3.20 -2.61
C TYR A 80 6.03 -3.62 -2.97
N TRP A 81 7.02 -2.78 -2.64
CA TRP A 81 8.43 -3.13 -2.83
C TRP A 81 8.82 -4.37 -2.04
N VAL A 82 8.54 -4.41 -0.72
CA VAL A 82 8.94 -5.55 0.12
C VAL A 82 8.15 -6.81 -0.21
N GLN A 83 6.86 -6.71 -0.53
CA GLN A 83 6.03 -7.84 -0.94
C GLN A 83 6.57 -8.50 -2.21
N SER A 84 7.11 -7.72 -3.16
CA SER A 84 7.65 -8.23 -4.42
C SER A 84 8.72 -9.31 -4.23
N PHE A 85 9.49 -9.26 -3.15
CA PHE A 85 10.53 -10.26 -2.85
C PHE A 85 9.97 -11.62 -2.44
N HIS A 86 8.70 -11.69 -2.04
CA HIS A 86 8.03 -12.91 -1.60
C HIS A 86 7.20 -13.57 -2.71
N VAL A 87 7.12 -12.97 -3.90
CA VAL A 87 6.30 -13.43 -5.01
C VAL A 87 7.10 -14.25 -6.01
N GLU A 88 6.75 -15.52 -6.18
CA GLU A 88 7.39 -16.42 -7.16
C GLU A 88 6.97 -16.09 -8.61
N ASN A 89 5.71 -15.70 -8.84
CA ASN A 89 5.22 -15.35 -10.16
C ASN A 89 5.91 -14.08 -10.67
N ALA A 90 6.70 -14.22 -11.74
CA ALA A 90 7.53 -13.14 -12.27
C ALA A 90 6.71 -11.92 -12.72
N SER A 91 5.53 -12.14 -13.31
CA SER A 91 4.68 -11.04 -13.78
C SER A 91 4.04 -10.25 -12.64
N ILE A 92 3.63 -10.93 -11.56
CA ILE A 92 3.07 -10.25 -10.38
C ILE A 92 4.18 -9.52 -9.62
N ARG A 93 5.37 -10.13 -9.51
CA ARG A 93 6.53 -9.48 -8.90
C ARG A 93 6.92 -8.19 -9.62
N ASP A 94 7.00 -8.25 -10.95
CA ASP A 94 7.32 -7.11 -11.81
C ASP A 94 6.29 -5.99 -11.64
N MET A 95 5.01 -6.33 -11.70
CA MET A 95 3.90 -5.40 -11.45
C MET A 95 4.02 -4.70 -10.08
N LEU A 96 4.31 -5.45 -9.00
CA LEU A 96 4.48 -4.88 -7.67
C LEU A 96 5.68 -3.93 -7.61
N GLN A 97 6.78 -4.26 -8.30
CA GLN A 97 7.96 -3.39 -8.38
C GLN A 97 7.67 -2.11 -9.16
N ASP A 98 6.99 -2.22 -10.29
CA ASP A 98 6.61 -1.07 -11.11
C ASP A 98 5.69 -0.12 -10.36
N ILE A 99 4.66 -0.65 -9.69
CA ILE A 99 3.75 0.15 -8.86
C ILE A 99 4.52 0.79 -7.70
N ALA A 100 5.38 0.04 -6.99
CA ALA A 100 6.18 0.58 -5.90
C ALA A 100 7.05 1.78 -6.33
N ILE A 101 7.65 1.71 -7.53
CA ILE A 101 8.44 2.82 -8.08
C ILE A 101 7.54 3.99 -8.48
N GLU A 102 6.34 3.72 -8.98
CA GLU A 102 5.35 4.76 -9.25
C GLU A 102 4.93 5.48 -7.95
N GLU A 103 4.72 4.75 -6.85
CA GLU A 103 4.40 5.32 -5.53
C GLU A 103 5.52 6.20 -4.96
N PHE A 104 6.78 5.88 -5.22
CA PHE A 104 7.88 6.81 -4.90
C PHE A 104 7.79 8.11 -5.71
N SER A 105 7.32 8.06 -6.95
CA SER A 105 7.04 9.26 -7.75
C SER A 105 5.86 10.06 -7.19
N HIS A 106 4.80 9.39 -6.71
CA HIS A 106 3.66 10.02 -6.03
C HIS A 106 4.11 10.70 -4.73
N LEU A 107 4.92 10.01 -3.93
CA LEU A 107 5.53 10.58 -2.72
C LEU A 107 6.32 11.87 -3.05
N GLU A 108 7.07 11.90 -4.15
CA GLU A 108 7.79 13.09 -4.59
C GLU A 108 6.83 14.21 -4.98
N MET A 109 5.73 13.92 -5.67
CA MET A 109 4.72 14.92 -6.05
C MET A 109 4.01 15.51 -4.81
N VAL A 110 3.60 14.66 -3.87
CA VAL A 110 3.01 15.10 -2.59
C VAL A 110 4.01 15.93 -1.80
N GLY A 111 5.28 15.50 -1.73
CA GLY A 111 6.35 16.24 -1.06
C GLY A 111 6.58 17.63 -1.68
N LYS A 112 6.51 17.77 -2.99
CA LYS A 112 6.60 19.06 -3.68
C LYS A 112 5.39 19.95 -3.44
N LEU A 113 4.17 19.39 -3.39
CA LEU A 113 2.98 20.14 -2.97
C LEU A 113 3.13 20.70 -1.55
N ILE A 114 3.54 19.87 -0.60
CA ILE A 114 3.78 20.31 0.79
C ILE A 114 4.83 21.44 0.82
N ALA A 115 5.94 21.29 0.10
CA ALA A 115 6.99 22.30 0.07
C ALA A 115 6.49 23.64 -0.50
N GLN A 116 5.66 23.61 -1.55
CA GLN A 116 5.09 24.83 -2.12
C GLN A 116 4.03 25.46 -1.20
N HIS A 117 3.13 24.67 -0.62
CA HIS A 117 2.13 25.17 0.33
C HIS A 117 2.73 25.75 1.60
N THR A 118 3.95 25.33 1.98
CA THR A 118 4.68 25.87 3.15
C THR A 118 5.74 26.91 2.80
N SER A 119 5.79 27.41 1.56
CA SER A 119 6.79 28.40 1.11
C SER A 119 6.66 29.75 1.80
N GLU A 120 5.45 30.12 2.24
CA GLU A 120 5.14 31.36 2.94
C GLU A 120 4.80 31.15 4.43
N LEU A 121 5.39 30.13 5.04
CA LEU A 121 5.12 29.72 6.41
C LEU A 121 5.29 30.87 7.44
N ASP A 122 6.23 31.78 7.22
CA ASP A 122 6.47 32.90 8.15
C ASP A 122 5.28 33.88 8.22
N GLN A 123 4.47 33.94 7.17
CA GLN A 123 3.25 34.77 7.08
C GLN A 123 2.01 34.08 7.66
N THR A 124 2.07 32.77 7.93
CA THR A 124 0.97 31.96 8.44
C THR A 124 0.88 32.07 9.97
N ASP A 125 -0.35 32.13 10.51
CA ASP A 125 -0.57 32.09 11.96
C ASP A 125 -0.07 30.76 12.55
N VAL A 126 0.48 30.81 13.76
CA VAL A 126 1.02 29.64 14.45
C VAL A 126 -0.05 28.55 14.69
N TYR A 127 -1.31 28.94 14.82
CA TYR A 127 -2.42 28.01 15.05
C TYR A 127 -2.95 27.36 13.79
N GLU A 128 -2.67 27.92 12.60
CA GLU A 128 -3.12 27.37 11.32
C GLU A 128 -2.28 26.17 10.88
N ALA A 129 -0.99 26.19 11.14
CA ALA A 129 -0.08 25.09 10.75
C ALA A 129 0.94 24.79 11.87
N PRO A 130 0.50 24.35 13.05
CA PRO A 130 1.37 24.23 14.23
C PRO A 130 2.53 23.25 14.04
N LEU A 131 2.35 22.15 13.29
CA LEU A 131 3.43 21.20 13.04
C LEU A 131 4.59 21.84 12.28
N PHE A 132 4.30 22.61 11.24
CA PHE A 132 5.33 23.28 10.45
C PHE A 132 5.97 24.45 11.22
N LYS A 133 5.21 25.16 12.04
CA LYS A 133 5.78 26.20 12.90
C LYS A 133 6.80 25.65 13.88
N MET A 134 6.65 24.42 14.33
CA MET A 134 7.59 23.76 15.25
C MET A 134 8.74 23.04 14.56
N LYS A 135 8.54 22.57 13.31
CA LYS A 135 9.51 21.72 12.61
C LYS A 135 10.15 22.37 11.38
N GLY A 136 9.59 23.47 10.87
CA GLY A 136 9.93 24.07 9.58
C GLY A 136 9.02 23.56 8.46
N GLY A 137 8.99 24.28 7.33
CA GLY A 137 8.23 23.93 6.15
C GLY A 137 8.81 22.72 5.43
N GLY A 138 8.01 22.17 4.51
CA GLY A 138 8.35 21.00 3.72
C GLY A 138 7.84 19.68 4.31
N PRO A 139 8.04 18.56 3.59
CA PRO A 139 7.55 17.28 4.03
C PRO A 139 8.30 16.75 5.25
N HIS A 140 7.58 16.08 6.15
CA HIS A 140 8.11 15.35 7.29
C HIS A 140 7.50 13.95 7.32
N PHE A 141 8.20 12.98 7.91
CA PHE A 141 7.66 11.62 8.12
C PHE A 141 6.64 11.59 9.27
N LEU A 142 5.57 12.35 9.08
CA LEU A 142 4.44 12.49 9.99
C LEU A 142 3.14 12.36 9.20
N ASP A 143 2.08 11.98 9.89
CA ASP A 143 0.72 12.18 9.39
C ASP A 143 0.22 13.62 9.65
N SER A 144 -0.99 13.92 9.25
CA SER A 144 -1.63 15.23 9.42
C SER A 144 -1.85 15.64 10.88
N GLN A 145 -1.81 14.70 11.81
CA GLN A 145 -1.98 14.91 13.25
C GLN A 145 -0.63 14.96 13.99
N GLY A 146 0.47 14.72 13.30
CA GLY A 146 1.82 14.75 13.86
C GLY A 146 2.31 13.42 14.42
N ALA A 147 1.61 12.31 14.19
CA ALA A 147 2.12 10.99 14.51
C ALA A 147 3.23 10.60 13.54
N CYS A 148 4.31 10.01 14.06
CA CYS A 148 5.44 9.61 13.24
C CYS A 148 5.08 8.39 12.39
N TRP A 149 5.50 8.41 11.13
CA TRP A 149 5.47 7.23 10.30
C TRP A 149 6.20 6.06 10.97
N THR A 150 5.69 4.86 10.79
CA THR A 150 6.26 3.63 11.34
C THR A 150 6.16 2.47 10.35
N ALA A 151 7.15 1.59 10.33
CA ALA A 151 7.12 0.36 9.56
C ALA A 151 5.97 -0.59 9.95
N ALA A 152 5.32 -0.36 11.11
CA ALA A 152 4.13 -1.11 11.52
C ALA A 152 2.91 -0.87 10.60
N TYR A 153 2.94 0.14 9.74
CA TYR A 153 1.91 0.38 8.73
C TYR A 153 2.01 -0.58 7.54
N ILE A 154 3.21 -1.11 7.28
CA ILE A 154 3.46 -2.02 6.15
C ILE A 154 2.79 -3.36 6.42
N GLN A 155 1.91 -3.74 5.51
CA GLN A 155 1.20 -5.01 5.55
C GLN A 155 1.81 -5.99 4.56
N GLU A 156 2.78 -6.74 5.01
CA GLU A 156 3.34 -7.85 4.26
C GLU A 156 3.21 -9.13 5.10
N GLY A 157 2.91 -10.25 4.45
CA GLY A 157 2.71 -11.54 5.13
C GLY A 157 3.38 -12.70 4.42
N GLY A 158 4.07 -12.43 3.31
CA GLY A 158 4.70 -13.45 2.50
C GLY A 158 3.72 -14.38 1.77
N ASN A 159 2.43 -14.02 1.71
CA ASN A 159 1.40 -14.71 0.93
C ASN A 159 0.80 -13.76 -0.09
N VAL A 160 1.07 -14.01 -1.37
CA VAL A 160 0.68 -13.11 -2.48
C VAL A 160 -0.82 -12.80 -2.51
N ILE A 161 -1.70 -13.76 -2.17
CA ILE A 161 -3.16 -13.55 -2.20
C ILE A 161 -3.59 -12.63 -1.07
N ARG A 162 -3.06 -12.87 0.15
CA ARG A 162 -3.28 -12.02 1.32
C ARG A 162 -2.74 -10.62 1.07
N ASP A 163 -1.54 -10.53 0.52
CA ASP A 163 -0.83 -9.27 0.32
C ASP A 163 -1.54 -8.41 -0.74
N LEU A 164 -1.91 -8.96 -1.90
CA LEU A 164 -2.69 -8.23 -2.91
C LEU A 164 -4.06 -7.73 -2.39
N ARG A 165 -4.69 -8.43 -1.46
CA ARG A 165 -5.93 -7.95 -0.81
C ARG A 165 -5.66 -6.79 0.14
N ALA A 166 -4.54 -6.82 0.86
CA ALA A 166 -4.10 -5.70 1.68
C ALA A 166 -3.77 -4.48 0.80
N ASP A 167 -3.20 -4.69 -0.38
CA ASP A 167 -2.88 -3.64 -1.34
C ASP A 167 -4.14 -2.96 -1.88
N ILE A 168 -5.17 -3.74 -2.27
CA ILE A 168 -6.48 -3.19 -2.65
C ILE A 168 -7.08 -2.33 -1.52
N SER A 169 -6.92 -2.75 -0.27
CA SER A 169 -7.39 -1.98 0.89
C SER A 169 -6.57 -0.71 1.10
N ALA A 170 -5.26 -0.75 0.90
CA ALA A 170 -4.37 0.40 1.01
C ALA A 170 -4.71 1.47 -0.03
N GLU A 171 -4.86 1.08 -1.31
CA GLU A 171 -5.29 1.98 -2.39
C GLU A 171 -6.65 2.61 -2.13
N ALA A 172 -7.60 1.84 -1.59
CA ALA A 172 -8.91 2.37 -1.21
C ALA A 172 -8.80 3.44 -0.11
N GLY A 173 -7.89 3.26 0.84
CA GLY A 173 -7.58 4.24 1.90
C GLY A 173 -6.94 5.51 1.33
N ALA A 174 -5.91 5.37 0.49
CA ALA A 174 -5.25 6.49 -0.18
C ALA A 174 -6.25 7.30 -1.03
N ARG A 175 -7.06 6.61 -1.84
CA ARG A 175 -8.12 7.22 -2.64
C ARG A 175 -9.10 8.03 -1.79
N GLN A 176 -9.57 7.48 -0.66
CA GLN A 176 -10.49 8.19 0.24
C GLN A 176 -9.87 9.48 0.77
N THR A 177 -8.59 9.44 1.12
CA THR A 177 -7.85 10.62 1.59
C THR A 177 -7.70 11.66 0.48
N TYR A 178 -7.37 11.25 -0.76
CA TYR A 178 -7.34 12.17 -1.90
C TYR A 178 -8.70 12.83 -2.17
N GLU A 179 -9.81 12.08 -2.12
CA GLU A 179 -11.15 12.64 -2.24
C GLU A 179 -11.45 13.69 -1.15
N ALA A 180 -10.97 13.45 0.07
CA ALA A 180 -11.14 14.39 1.17
C ALA A 180 -10.29 15.65 0.99
N LEU A 181 -9.06 15.52 0.48
CA LEU A 181 -8.17 16.65 0.18
C LEU A 181 -8.71 17.50 -0.98
N ILE A 182 -9.14 16.89 -2.07
CA ILE A 182 -9.72 17.57 -3.25
C ILE A 182 -10.91 18.47 -2.84
N LYS A 183 -11.73 18.02 -1.90
CA LYS A 183 -12.88 18.79 -1.40
C LYS A 183 -12.49 20.00 -0.53
N ARG A 184 -11.23 20.14 -0.13
CA ARG A 184 -10.73 21.16 0.80
C ARG A 184 -9.86 22.22 0.15
N THR A 185 -9.61 22.13 -1.14
CA THR A 185 -8.84 23.12 -1.89
C THR A 185 -9.61 23.62 -3.09
N THR A 186 -9.32 24.84 -3.50
CA THR A 186 -9.78 25.42 -4.77
C THR A 186 -8.61 25.83 -5.66
N ASP A 187 -7.38 25.58 -5.21
CA ASP A 187 -6.18 25.86 -5.99
C ASP A 187 -6.11 24.93 -7.21
N PRO A 188 -6.09 25.48 -8.44
CA PRO A 188 -6.18 24.68 -9.65
C PRO A 188 -5.03 23.71 -9.84
N GLY A 189 -3.81 24.15 -9.51
CA GLY A 189 -2.62 23.32 -9.66
C GLY A 189 -2.61 22.15 -8.67
N THR A 190 -3.01 22.42 -7.43
CA THR A 190 -3.20 21.37 -6.41
C THR A 190 -4.26 20.37 -6.85
N LEU A 191 -5.42 20.84 -7.33
CA LEU A 191 -6.50 19.98 -7.83
C LEU A 191 -6.05 19.09 -8.99
N GLU A 192 -5.27 19.61 -9.92
CA GLU A 192 -4.75 18.82 -11.05
C GLU A 192 -3.88 17.66 -10.57
N VAL A 193 -2.95 17.93 -9.64
CA VAL A 193 -2.05 16.91 -9.09
C VAL A 193 -2.83 15.86 -8.29
N LEU A 194 -3.69 16.29 -7.36
CA LEU A 194 -4.45 15.36 -6.51
C LEU A 194 -5.42 14.50 -7.32
N THR A 195 -6.03 15.06 -8.39
CA THR A 195 -6.90 14.30 -9.29
C THR A 195 -6.10 13.25 -10.08
N HIS A 196 -4.88 13.57 -10.49
CA HIS A 196 -4.01 12.62 -11.14
C HIS A 196 -3.66 11.47 -10.18
N LEU A 197 -3.19 11.77 -8.95
CA LEU A 197 -2.85 10.78 -7.95
C LEU A 197 -4.04 9.87 -7.63
N LEU A 198 -5.21 10.44 -7.31
CA LEU A 198 -6.44 9.67 -7.11
C LEU A 198 -6.76 8.71 -8.27
N THR A 199 -6.50 9.15 -9.51
CA THR A 199 -6.73 8.30 -10.70
C THR A 199 -5.75 7.11 -10.73
N ARG A 200 -4.52 7.31 -10.28
CA ARG A 200 -3.53 6.23 -10.20
C ARG A 200 -3.92 5.17 -9.18
N GLU A 201 -4.42 5.55 -8.00
CA GLU A 201 -4.93 4.61 -6.99
C GLU A 201 -6.01 3.67 -7.56
N ILE A 202 -6.89 4.22 -8.43
CA ILE A 202 -7.90 3.40 -9.13
C ILE A 202 -7.24 2.43 -10.10
N THR A 203 -6.18 2.86 -10.78
CA THR A 203 -5.45 2.01 -11.73
C THR A 203 -4.72 0.87 -11.00
N HIS A 204 -4.01 1.18 -9.92
CA HIS A 204 -3.32 0.19 -9.10
C HIS A 204 -4.29 -0.83 -8.50
N THR A 205 -5.42 -0.37 -7.93
CA THR A 205 -6.51 -1.25 -7.49
C THR A 205 -6.92 -2.25 -8.58
N ASN A 206 -7.15 -1.75 -9.83
CA ASN A 206 -7.52 -2.61 -10.95
C ASN A 206 -6.43 -3.62 -11.31
N MET A 207 -5.15 -3.24 -11.22
CA MET A 207 -4.02 -4.14 -11.47
C MET A 207 -3.95 -5.25 -10.43
N PHE A 208 -4.10 -4.94 -9.14
CA PHE A 208 -4.15 -5.93 -8.05
C PHE A 208 -5.35 -6.87 -8.18
N MET A 209 -6.53 -6.35 -8.52
CA MET A 209 -7.70 -7.18 -8.80
C MET A 209 -7.47 -8.13 -9.98
N LYS A 210 -6.83 -7.65 -11.05
CA LYS A 210 -6.47 -8.49 -12.22
C LYS A 210 -5.44 -9.56 -11.85
N ALA A 211 -4.49 -9.27 -10.98
CA ALA A 211 -3.54 -10.26 -10.49
C ALA A 211 -4.26 -11.37 -9.70
N LEU A 212 -5.18 -11.02 -8.79
CA LEU A 212 -6.02 -11.99 -8.06
C LEU A 212 -6.90 -12.82 -9.02
N ASP A 213 -7.53 -12.18 -10.01
CA ASP A 213 -8.36 -12.84 -11.01
C ASP A 213 -7.56 -13.87 -11.82
N SER A 214 -6.32 -13.51 -12.24
CA SER A 214 -5.42 -14.40 -12.97
C SER A 214 -5.05 -15.68 -12.21
N MET A 215 -5.15 -15.64 -10.89
CA MET A 215 -4.92 -16.79 -10.00
C MET A 215 -6.23 -17.51 -9.62
N GLY A 216 -7.39 -17.04 -10.09
CA GLY A 216 -8.71 -17.54 -9.67
C GLY A 216 -9.02 -17.22 -8.20
N LYS A 217 -8.45 -16.13 -7.66
CA LYS A 217 -8.54 -15.76 -6.26
C LYS A 217 -9.25 -14.42 -6.00
N LEU A 218 -9.85 -13.84 -7.02
CA LEU A 218 -10.59 -12.57 -6.83
C LEU A 218 -11.79 -12.78 -5.90
N ASP A 219 -12.63 -13.79 -6.18
CA ASP A 219 -13.85 -14.08 -5.44
C ASP A 219 -13.68 -15.26 -4.44
N ASP A 220 -12.55 -15.95 -4.48
CA ASP A 220 -12.26 -17.05 -3.57
C ASP A 220 -11.77 -16.53 -2.22
N PRO A 221 -12.51 -16.72 -1.11
CA PRO A 221 -12.11 -16.26 0.21
C PRO A 221 -10.91 -17.04 0.76
N PHE A 222 -10.59 -18.22 0.20
CA PHE A 222 -9.56 -19.09 0.73
C PHE A 222 -8.16 -18.73 0.20
N PHE A 223 -7.23 -18.65 1.11
CA PHE A 223 -5.80 -18.61 0.83
C PHE A 223 -5.08 -19.42 1.91
N GLY A 224 -4.26 -20.37 1.47
CA GLY A 224 -3.64 -21.38 2.34
C GLY A 224 -4.09 -22.79 2.02
N ASN A 225 -3.65 -23.76 2.82
CA ASN A 225 -3.81 -25.19 2.54
C ASN A 225 -4.62 -25.94 3.61
N ILE A 226 -5.32 -25.21 4.47
CA ILE A 226 -6.14 -25.80 5.53
C ILE A 226 -7.59 -25.71 5.11
N GLU A 227 -8.25 -26.88 5.01
CA GLU A 227 -9.67 -26.95 4.73
C GLU A 227 -10.46 -26.38 5.92
N PRO A 228 -11.48 -25.53 5.67
CA PRO A 228 -12.36 -25.06 6.73
C PRO A 228 -13.24 -26.21 7.28
N ASP A 229 -13.77 -26.03 8.48
CA ASP A 229 -14.76 -26.95 9.04
C ASP A 229 -16.18 -26.69 8.47
N GLU A 230 -17.15 -27.48 8.92
CA GLU A 230 -18.54 -27.41 8.47
C GLU A 230 -19.25 -26.10 8.78
N THR A 231 -18.67 -25.23 9.63
CA THR A 231 -19.27 -23.95 10.01
C THR A 231 -18.98 -22.84 9.01
N VAL A 232 -18.23 -23.09 7.97
CA VAL A 232 -17.76 -22.08 6.97
C VAL A 232 -18.90 -21.25 6.36
N ASN A 233 -20.09 -21.81 6.24
CA ASN A 233 -21.27 -21.13 5.69
C ASN A 233 -22.30 -20.75 6.78
N LEU A 234 -21.99 -20.89 8.06
CA LEU A 234 -22.91 -20.51 9.12
C LEU A 234 -22.77 -19.02 9.47
N VAL A 235 -23.89 -18.33 9.56
CA VAL A 235 -23.98 -16.95 10.04
C VAL A 235 -24.71 -16.93 11.36
N PHE A 236 -23.99 -16.65 12.43
CA PHE A 236 -24.55 -16.66 13.80
C PHE A 236 -25.19 -15.30 14.12
N ASN A 237 -26.46 -15.33 14.57
CA ASN A 237 -27.12 -14.16 15.16
C ASN A 237 -26.65 -13.95 16.60
N LEU A 238 -25.60 -13.12 16.77
CA LEU A 238 -24.99 -12.86 18.09
C LEU A 238 -25.32 -11.47 18.64
N SER A 239 -26.08 -10.66 17.90
CA SER A 239 -26.46 -9.31 18.30
C SER A 239 -27.94 -9.29 18.62
N SER A 240 -28.32 -8.71 19.78
CA SER A 240 -29.72 -8.51 20.15
C SER A 240 -30.27 -7.20 19.55
N GLY A 241 -31.53 -7.20 19.13
CA GLY A 241 -32.21 -6.02 18.57
C GLY A 241 -33.03 -6.37 17.33
N GLU A 242 -33.30 -5.34 16.49
CA GLU A 242 -33.95 -5.57 15.21
C GLU A 242 -33.00 -6.31 14.26
N ASP A 243 -33.52 -7.30 13.58
CA ASP A 243 -32.79 -8.18 12.68
C ASP A 243 -32.81 -7.58 11.27
N ALA A 244 -31.66 -7.11 10.79
CA ALA A 244 -31.49 -6.63 9.43
C ALA A 244 -30.61 -7.60 8.64
N ARG A 245 -31.22 -8.31 7.69
CA ARG A 245 -30.52 -9.30 6.85
C ARG A 245 -30.17 -8.74 5.47
N GLY A 246 -29.23 -9.37 4.82
CA GLY A 246 -28.79 -9.03 3.47
C GLY A 246 -28.26 -10.26 2.73
N PRO A 247 -27.70 -10.10 1.53
CA PRO A 247 -27.23 -11.24 0.72
C PRO A 247 -26.23 -12.18 1.42
N TRP A 248 -25.54 -11.69 2.42
CA TRP A 248 -24.60 -12.46 3.27
C TRP A 248 -25.30 -13.36 4.31
N ASN A 249 -26.63 -13.30 4.42
CA ASN A 249 -27.45 -14.18 5.25
C ASN A 249 -28.32 -15.14 4.40
N GLU A 250 -28.11 -15.18 3.08
CA GLU A 250 -28.82 -16.01 2.11
C GLU A 250 -27.90 -17.11 1.58
N ALA A 251 -28.44 -18.07 0.88
CA ALA A 251 -27.67 -19.18 0.31
C ALA A 251 -26.41 -18.67 -0.48
N PRO A 252 -25.22 -19.26 -0.29
CA PRO A 252 -24.98 -20.55 0.40
C PRO A 252 -24.89 -20.48 1.91
N PHE A 253 -25.11 -19.33 2.55
CA PHE A 253 -25.03 -19.17 3.99
C PHE A 253 -26.31 -19.67 4.69
N GLU A 254 -26.13 -20.35 5.83
CA GLU A 254 -27.18 -20.75 6.73
C GLU A 254 -27.19 -19.81 7.96
N TYR A 255 -28.32 -19.15 8.19
CA TYR A 255 -28.50 -18.27 9.33
C TYR A 255 -28.91 -19.07 10.57
N VAL A 256 -28.08 -19.05 11.58
CA VAL A 256 -28.30 -19.75 12.87
C VAL A 256 -28.77 -18.73 13.87
N GLU A 257 -30.02 -18.91 14.34
CA GLU A 257 -30.54 -18.20 15.50
C GLU A 257 -29.63 -18.47 16.72
N SER A 258 -29.46 -17.47 17.55
CA SER A 258 -28.51 -17.49 18.69
C SER A 258 -28.41 -18.87 19.32
N PRO A 259 -27.29 -19.56 19.25
CA PRO A 259 -27.16 -20.84 19.95
C PRO A 259 -27.44 -20.57 21.43
N GLU A 260 -28.40 -21.27 22.01
CA GLU A 260 -28.58 -21.31 23.47
C GLU A 260 -27.17 -21.45 24.07
N PRO A 261 -26.75 -20.60 25.02
CA PRO A 261 -25.41 -20.66 25.57
C PRO A 261 -25.22 -22.06 26.17
N GLN A 262 -24.50 -22.90 25.43
CA GLN A 262 -24.15 -24.24 25.88
C GLN A 262 -23.25 -24.11 27.11
N GLY A 263 -23.83 -24.28 28.28
CA GLY A 263 -23.12 -24.19 29.55
C GLY A 263 -22.68 -22.77 29.87
N GLY A 264 -23.63 -21.87 30.07
CA GLY A 264 -23.32 -20.54 30.55
C GLY A 264 -22.34 -20.62 31.71
N PHE A 265 -21.22 -19.91 31.62
CA PHE A 265 -20.47 -19.55 32.79
C PHE A 265 -21.51 -18.97 33.76
N PRO A 266 -21.74 -19.57 34.92
CA PRO A 266 -22.65 -18.97 35.87
C PRO A 266 -22.14 -17.56 36.11
N LEU A 267 -22.95 -16.56 35.73
CA LEU A 267 -22.65 -15.20 36.13
C LEU A 267 -22.35 -15.25 37.63
N PRO A 268 -21.25 -14.68 38.10
CA PRO A 268 -20.97 -14.63 39.50
C PRO A 268 -22.26 -14.11 40.19
N PRO A 269 -22.71 -14.70 41.31
CA PRO A 269 -23.93 -14.27 41.95
C PRO A 269 -23.84 -12.76 42.17
N VAL A 270 -24.84 -12.05 41.64
CA VAL A 270 -24.94 -10.60 41.84
C VAL A 270 -24.98 -10.42 43.37
N ASN A 271 -23.92 -9.80 43.89
CA ASN A 271 -23.91 -9.46 45.31
C ASN A 271 -25.06 -8.46 45.54
N PRO A 272 -26.11 -8.81 46.30
CA PRO A 272 -27.25 -7.91 46.47
C PRO A 272 -26.87 -6.59 47.17
N ASP A 273 -25.65 -6.52 47.74
CA ASP A 273 -25.13 -5.32 48.39
C ASP A 273 -24.23 -4.46 47.45
N ASP A 274 -24.09 -4.85 46.17
CA ASP A 274 -23.30 -4.04 45.20
C ASP A 274 -24.21 -2.97 44.56
N GLU A 275 -24.23 -1.79 45.16
CA GLU A 275 -24.98 -0.61 44.71
C GLU A 275 -24.63 -0.15 43.27
N ARG A 276 -23.58 -0.72 42.63
CA ARG A 276 -23.16 -0.39 41.27
C ARG A 276 -24.00 -1.07 40.19
N THR A 277 -24.85 -2.01 40.54
CA THR A 277 -25.64 -2.82 39.58
C THR A 277 -27.07 -2.35 39.36
N VAL A 278 -27.54 -1.30 40.04
CA VAL A 278 -28.89 -0.76 39.85
C VAL A 278 -28.82 0.68 39.35
N ALA A 279 -28.34 0.89 38.14
CA ALA A 279 -28.65 2.10 37.40
C ALA A 279 -30.05 1.90 36.76
N ASP A 280 -31.08 2.35 37.43
CA ASP A 280 -32.40 2.52 36.83
C ASP A 280 -32.31 3.41 35.59
N PRO A 281 -32.59 2.89 34.36
CA PRO A 281 -32.46 3.67 33.14
C PRO A 281 -33.44 4.84 33.03
N GLY A 282 -34.32 5.03 34.01
CA GLY A 282 -35.31 6.09 34.05
C GLY A 282 -34.95 7.34 34.86
N LYS A 283 -33.81 7.40 35.57
CA LYS A 283 -33.43 8.58 36.38
C LYS A 283 -32.24 9.34 35.76
N ALA A 284 -32.57 10.35 34.99
CA ALA A 284 -31.59 11.37 34.56
C ALA A 284 -30.95 12.02 35.80
N VAL A 285 -29.60 11.85 35.93
CA VAL A 285 -28.82 12.56 36.94
C VAL A 285 -28.79 14.04 36.60
N LYS A 286 -29.54 14.85 37.37
CA LYS A 286 -29.40 16.32 37.33
C LYS A 286 -28.01 16.68 37.88
N ALA A 287 -27.09 17.05 37.00
CA ALA A 287 -25.80 17.62 37.40
C ALA A 287 -26.04 18.94 38.17
N LYS A 288 -25.69 18.97 39.45
CA LYS A 288 -25.57 20.23 40.22
C LYS A 288 -24.28 20.91 39.76
N ARG A 289 -24.43 22.04 39.04
CA ARG A 289 -23.33 23.02 38.86
C ARG A 289 -23.02 23.65 40.22
N LYS A 290 -21.78 23.59 40.64
CA LYS A 290 -21.16 24.55 41.56
C LYS A 290 -20.06 25.28 40.82
#